data_60a30c390b41cab968acd3db0d97a81d
#
_entry.id   60a30c390b41cab968acd3db0d97a81d
#
_cell.length_a   1.000
_cell.length_b   1.000
_cell.length_c   1.000
_cell.angle_alpha   90.00
_cell.angle_beta   90.00
_cell.angle_gamma   90.00
#
_symmetry.space_group_name_H-M   'P 1'
#
loop_
_entity.id
_entity.type
_entity.pdbx_description
1 polymer ?
#
loop_
_entity_poly.entity_id
_entity_poly.type
_entity_poly.pdbx_seq_one_letter_code
_entity_poly.pdbx_strand_id
1 'polypeptide(L)'
;MNKYYQKIYPKSLDNQWIRQQVLPLYYEYPGSVEDRICTAVHQLVDETIRSIKTILQKESFNKEEYRMLVTGGGAFNLFLIKLLKEKAAKELNIEIVLPEKEMIDFKEAILMVLLGVLRLENLPNCFASVTGAKRDTVGGAVYR
;
A
#
# COMPACT_ATOMS: atom_id res chain seq x y z
N MET A 1 7.91 4.37 -19.34
CA MET A 1 7.21 4.40 -18.05
C MET A 1 5.77 3.98 -18.25
N ASN A 2 5.26 3.03 -17.49
CA ASN A 2 3.90 2.49 -17.68
C ASN A 2 2.87 3.58 -17.39
N LYS A 3 1.88 3.75 -18.29
CA LYS A 3 0.80 4.75 -18.17
C LYS A 3 0.01 4.64 -16.85
N TYR A 4 -0.02 3.45 -16.24
CA TYR A 4 -0.67 3.25 -14.95
C TYR A 4 -0.10 4.15 -13.84
N TYR A 5 1.22 4.29 -13.77
CA TYR A 5 1.86 5.11 -12.73
C TYR A 5 1.59 6.61 -12.87
N GLN A 6 1.16 7.05 -14.06
CA GLN A 6 0.78 8.44 -14.35
C GLN A 6 -0.67 8.77 -13.98
N LYS A 7 -1.49 7.75 -13.67
CA LYS A 7 -2.88 7.98 -13.27
C LYS A 7 -2.92 8.74 -11.93
N ILE A 8 -3.91 9.61 -11.83
CA ILE A 8 -4.25 10.27 -10.56
C ILE A 8 -4.91 9.24 -9.64
N TYR A 9 -4.67 9.37 -8.34
CA TYR A 9 -5.35 8.55 -7.34
C TYR A 9 -6.86 8.89 -7.25
N PRO A 10 -7.70 7.96 -6.77
CA PRO A 10 -7.36 6.61 -6.31
C PRO A 10 -6.98 5.67 -7.46
N LYS A 11 -6.03 4.76 -7.17
CA LYS A 11 -5.57 3.74 -8.12
C LYS A 11 -5.89 2.37 -7.56
N SER A 12 -6.34 1.46 -8.43
CA SER A 12 -6.48 0.05 -8.10
C SER A 12 -5.45 -0.77 -8.86
N LEU A 13 -4.81 -1.69 -8.18
CA LEU A 13 -3.83 -2.61 -8.73
C LEU A 13 -4.20 -4.03 -8.30
N ASP A 14 -4.29 -4.95 -9.25
CA ASP A 14 -4.53 -6.35 -8.97
C ASP A 14 -3.38 -7.25 -9.46
N ASN A 15 -3.41 -8.48 -9.02
CA ASN A 15 -2.39 -9.48 -9.39
C ASN A 15 -2.41 -9.81 -10.88
N GLN A 16 -3.56 -9.72 -11.54
CA GLN A 16 -3.68 -9.98 -12.98
C GLN A 16 -2.95 -8.91 -13.77
N TRP A 17 -3.13 -7.64 -13.41
CA TRP A 17 -2.42 -6.53 -14.04
C TRP A 17 -0.91 -6.66 -13.88
N ILE A 18 -0.43 -7.02 -12.67
CA ILE A 18 1.01 -7.24 -12.42
C ILE A 18 1.55 -8.35 -13.32
N ARG A 19 0.84 -9.49 -13.40
CA ARG A 19 1.26 -10.62 -14.25
C ARG A 19 1.31 -10.28 -15.73
N GLN A 20 0.40 -9.45 -16.22
CA GLN A 20 0.29 -9.12 -17.64
C GLN A 20 1.16 -7.94 -18.06
N GLN A 21 1.34 -6.94 -17.21
CA GLN A 21 1.95 -5.67 -17.57
C GLN A 21 3.33 -5.44 -16.96
N VAL A 22 3.65 -6.09 -15.85
CA VAL A 22 4.89 -5.85 -15.10
C VAL A 22 5.85 -7.02 -15.24
N LEU A 23 5.42 -8.24 -14.92
CA LEU A 23 6.30 -9.39 -14.90
C LEU A 23 6.97 -9.68 -16.26
N PRO A 24 6.32 -9.55 -17.42
CA PRO A 24 6.99 -9.76 -18.70
C PRO A 24 8.22 -8.88 -18.90
N LEU A 25 8.16 -7.63 -18.46
CA LEU A 25 9.27 -6.67 -18.56
C LEU A 25 10.53 -7.15 -17.81
N TYR A 26 10.33 -7.83 -16.67
CA TYR A 26 11.42 -8.38 -15.89
C TYR A 26 11.92 -9.72 -16.44
N TYR A 27 11.03 -10.55 -17.01
CA TYR A 27 11.42 -11.81 -17.62
C TYR A 27 12.23 -11.63 -18.91
N GLU A 28 11.89 -10.62 -19.69
CA GLU A 28 12.57 -10.29 -20.96
C GLU A 28 13.89 -9.53 -20.75
N TYR A 29 14.12 -8.97 -19.56
CA TYR A 29 15.35 -8.24 -19.29
C TYR A 29 16.56 -9.19 -19.23
N PRO A 30 17.69 -8.89 -19.93
CA PRO A 30 18.83 -9.79 -20.08
C PRO A 30 19.79 -9.82 -18.89
N GLY A 31 19.35 -9.49 -17.69
CA GLY A 31 20.13 -9.52 -16.46
C GLY A 31 19.97 -10.82 -15.67
N SER A 32 20.75 -10.97 -14.61
CA SER A 32 20.61 -12.06 -13.64
C SER A 32 19.24 -11.98 -12.93
N VAL A 33 18.84 -13.05 -12.25
CA VAL A 33 17.60 -13.03 -11.44
C VAL A 33 17.72 -12.01 -10.31
N GLU A 34 18.90 -11.94 -9.71
CA GLU A 34 19.22 -10.99 -8.64
C GLU A 34 19.10 -9.54 -9.11
N ASP A 35 19.63 -9.22 -10.31
CA ASP A 35 19.51 -7.88 -10.89
C ASP A 35 18.06 -7.50 -11.18
N ARG A 36 17.27 -8.45 -11.67
CA ARG A 36 15.84 -8.27 -11.94
C ARG A 36 15.06 -7.98 -10.65
N ILE A 37 15.31 -8.77 -9.59
CA ILE A 37 14.67 -8.58 -8.29
C ILE A 37 15.11 -7.24 -7.68
N CYS A 38 16.40 -6.93 -7.72
CA CYS A 38 16.94 -5.66 -7.25
C CYS A 38 16.26 -4.48 -7.97
N THR A 39 16.18 -4.54 -9.29
CA THR A 39 15.52 -3.52 -10.11
C THR A 39 14.04 -3.37 -9.75
N ALA A 40 13.33 -4.47 -9.53
CA ALA A 40 11.93 -4.45 -9.13
C ALA A 40 11.72 -3.77 -7.78
N VAL A 41 12.59 -4.05 -6.80
CA VAL A 41 12.52 -3.41 -5.48
C VAL A 41 12.82 -1.91 -5.58
N HIS A 42 13.83 -1.50 -6.33
CA HIS A 42 14.13 -0.10 -6.57
C HIS A 42 12.95 0.63 -7.23
N GLN A 43 12.37 0.03 -8.28
CA GLN A 43 11.20 0.61 -8.94
C GLN A 43 10.01 0.76 -7.99
N LEU A 44 9.73 -0.25 -7.17
CA LEU A 44 8.64 -0.19 -6.19
C LEU A 44 8.83 0.97 -5.22
N VAL A 45 10.05 1.14 -4.70
CA VAL A 45 10.38 2.24 -3.78
C VAL A 45 10.23 3.59 -4.50
N ASP A 46 10.77 3.74 -5.70
CA ASP A 46 10.70 4.99 -6.47
C ASP A 46 9.26 5.41 -6.76
N GLU A 47 8.42 4.45 -7.17
CA GLU A 47 7.01 4.72 -7.43
C GLU A 47 6.24 5.07 -6.15
N THR A 48 6.59 4.45 -5.03
CA THR A 48 6.02 4.78 -3.71
C THR A 48 6.38 6.21 -3.32
N ILE A 49 7.65 6.57 -3.34
CA ILE A 49 8.13 7.92 -3.01
C ILE A 49 7.49 8.97 -3.94
N ARG A 50 7.44 8.71 -5.24
CA ARG A 50 6.80 9.60 -6.21
C ARG A 50 5.31 9.79 -5.93
N SER A 51 4.61 8.72 -5.61
CA SER A 51 3.18 8.78 -5.27
C SER A 51 2.93 9.62 -4.03
N ILE A 52 3.74 9.44 -2.99
CA ILE A 52 3.65 10.23 -1.76
C ILE A 52 3.94 11.71 -2.04
N LYS A 53 5.00 12.03 -2.81
CA LYS A 53 5.28 13.42 -3.24
C LYS A 53 4.06 14.06 -3.91
N THR A 54 3.42 13.32 -4.81
CA THR A 54 2.23 13.81 -5.51
C THR A 54 1.07 14.09 -4.56
N ILE A 55 0.87 13.23 -3.57
CA ILE A 55 -0.18 13.42 -2.55
C ILE A 55 0.14 14.64 -1.68
N LEU A 56 1.35 14.73 -1.15
CA LEU A 56 1.78 15.86 -0.32
C LEU A 56 1.68 17.22 -1.04
N GLN A 57 1.89 17.24 -2.37
CA GLN A 57 1.76 18.46 -3.17
C GLN A 57 0.32 18.85 -3.46
N LYS A 58 -0.59 17.88 -3.51
CA LYS A 58 -2.00 18.13 -3.87
C LYS A 58 -2.90 18.36 -2.68
N GLU A 59 -2.55 17.77 -1.56
CA GLU A 59 -3.34 17.88 -0.34
C GLU A 59 -2.64 18.79 0.65
N SER A 60 -3.41 19.65 1.30
CA SER A 60 -2.89 20.59 2.30
C SER A 60 -2.63 19.88 3.62
N PHE A 61 -1.51 19.18 3.68
CA PHE A 61 -1.03 18.59 4.93
C PHE A 61 -0.26 19.65 5.72
N ASN A 62 -0.69 19.92 6.95
CA ASN A 62 -0.13 21.00 7.80
C ASN A 62 0.77 20.48 8.93
N LYS A 63 1.39 19.30 8.77
CA LYS A 63 2.30 18.74 9.77
C LYS A 63 3.74 18.88 9.33
N GLU A 64 4.63 19.15 10.27
CA GLU A 64 6.07 19.22 10.03
C GLU A 64 6.70 17.84 9.85
N GLU A 65 6.10 16.80 10.47
CA GLU A 65 6.57 15.42 10.41
C GLU A 65 5.43 14.47 10.09
N TYR A 66 5.74 13.51 9.24
CA TYR A 66 4.83 12.42 8.88
C TYR A 66 5.47 11.07 9.18
N ARG A 67 4.63 10.11 9.56
CA ARG A 67 5.01 8.71 9.70
C ARG A 67 4.22 7.85 8.73
N MET A 68 4.90 6.92 8.06
CA MET A 68 4.29 5.95 7.17
C MET A 68 4.40 4.56 7.76
N LEU A 69 3.26 3.98 8.10
CA LEU A 69 3.18 2.59 8.56
C LEU A 69 3.28 1.65 7.35
N VAL A 70 4.25 0.74 7.37
CA VAL A 70 4.41 -0.30 6.36
C VAL A 70 4.06 -1.65 6.96
N THR A 71 3.15 -2.38 6.34
CA THR A 71 2.66 -3.68 6.80
C THR A 71 2.46 -4.67 5.65
N GLY A 72 2.16 -5.92 5.97
CA GLY A 72 2.03 -7.02 5.00
C GLY A 72 3.34 -7.70 4.72
N GLY A 73 3.34 -8.74 3.86
CA GLY A 73 4.51 -9.57 3.59
C GLY A 73 5.75 -8.80 3.12
N GLY A 74 5.57 -7.67 2.43
CA GLY A 74 6.66 -6.79 2.02
C GLY A 74 7.45 -6.17 3.18
N ALA A 75 6.84 -6.03 4.36
CA ALA A 75 7.51 -5.50 5.55
C ALA A 75 8.65 -6.41 6.06
N PHE A 76 8.64 -7.69 5.69
CA PHE A 76 9.71 -8.65 6.01
C PHE A 76 10.87 -8.62 5.01
N ASN A 77 10.75 -7.91 3.90
CA ASN A 77 11.83 -7.73 2.95
C ASN A 77 12.79 -6.63 3.44
N LEU A 78 13.88 -7.03 4.08
CA LEU A 78 14.85 -6.11 4.70
C LEU A 78 15.44 -5.13 3.69
N PHE A 79 15.70 -5.57 2.45
CA PHE A 79 16.24 -4.70 1.40
C PHE A 79 15.23 -3.63 0.97
N LEU A 80 13.98 -4.01 0.78
CA LEU A 80 12.89 -3.08 0.48
C LEU A 80 12.75 -2.02 1.58
N ILE A 81 12.69 -2.47 2.83
CA ILE A 81 12.51 -1.58 3.98
C ILE A 81 13.69 -0.63 4.16
N LYS A 82 14.93 -1.13 3.98
CA LYS A 82 16.13 -0.28 4.03
C LYS A 82 16.05 0.84 3.00
N LEU A 83 15.83 0.50 1.73
CA LEU A 83 15.74 1.49 0.66
C LEU A 83 14.59 2.48 0.87
N LEU A 84 13.44 1.99 1.33
CA LEU A 84 12.29 2.84 1.58
C LEU A 84 12.57 3.84 2.71
N LYS A 85 13.20 3.41 3.81
CA LYS A 85 13.62 4.29 4.92
C LYS A 85 14.59 5.36 4.44
N GLU A 86 15.64 4.97 3.71
CA GLU A 86 16.66 5.88 3.21
C GLU A 86 16.04 6.95 2.28
N LYS A 87 15.22 6.56 1.32
CA LYS A 87 14.60 7.49 0.39
C LYS A 87 13.51 8.34 1.03
N ALA A 88 12.67 7.77 1.89
CA ALA A 88 11.61 8.52 2.58
C ALA A 88 12.20 9.61 3.49
N ALA A 89 13.24 9.29 4.26
CA ALA A 89 13.92 10.28 5.09
C ALA A 89 14.59 11.39 4.24
N LYS A 90 15.31 10.99 3.18
CA LYS A 90 16.05 11.94 2.34
C LYS A 90 15.16 12.87 1.51
N GLU A 91 14.07 12.32 0.96
CA GLU A 91 13.29 13.01 -0.07
C GLU A 91 11.96 13.58 0.42
N LEU A 92 11.45 13.10 1.55
CA LEU A 92 10.10 13.42 2.03
C LEU A 92 10.05 13.86 3.50
N ASN A 93 11.15 13.71 4.25
CA ASN A 93 11.17 13.86 5.71
C ASN A 93 10.07 13.01 6.40
N ILE A 94 9.94 11.74 5.95
CA ILE A 94 8.94 10.79 6.46
C ILE A 94 9.67 9.65 7.17
N GLU A 95 9.24 9.35 8.39
CA GLU A 95 9.67 8.18 9.14
C GLU A 95 8.89 6.94 8.68
N ILE A 96 9.61 5.86 8.34
CA ILE A 96 9.02 4.55 8.06
C ILE A 96 8.91 3.75 9.35
N VAL A 97 7.68 3.46 9.75
CA VAL A 97 7.37 2.68 10.95
C VAL A 97 6.93 1.26 10.56
N LEU A 98 7.50 0.28 11.21
CA LEU A 98 7.08 -1.12 11.09
C LEU A 98 6.34 -1.51 12.38
N PRO A 99 5.14 -2.07 12.29
CA PRO A 99 4.48 -2.62 13.45
C PRO A 99 5.16 -3.92 13.91
N GLU A 100 4.80 -4.39 15.08
CA GLU A 100 5.24 -5.68 15.57
C GLU A 100 4.79 -6.81 14.63
N LYS A 101 5.55 -7.93 14.66
CA LYS A 101 5.32 -9.07 13.75
C LYS A 101 3.89 -9.59 13.84
N GLU A 102 3.37 -9.69 15.04
CA GLU A 102 1.99 -10.13 15.32
C GLU A 102 0.96 -9.26 14.62
N MET A 103 1.15 -7.94 14.62
CA MET A 103 0.26 -7.02 13.91
C MET A 103 0.34 -7.22 12.39
N ILE A 104 1.52 -7.50 11.86
CA ILE A 104 1.69 -7.77 10.42
C ILE A 104 0.99 -9.07 10.03
N ASP A 105 1.17 -10.13 10.84
CA ASP A 105 0.65 -11.46 10.56
C ASP A 105 -0.88 -11.53 10.71
N PHE A 106 -1.43 -10.86 11.70
CA PHE A 106 -2.87 -10.95 12.05
C PHE A 106 -3.71 -9.74 11.61
N LYS A 107 -3.17 -8.79 10.87
CA LYS A 107 -3.90 -7.56 10.48
C LYS A 107 -5.25 -7.83 9.82
N GLU A 108 -5.33 -8.86 8.99
CA GLU A 108 -6.57 -9.22 8.28
C GLU A 108 -7.59 -9.83 9.25
N ALA A 109 -7.14 -10.67 10.18
CA ALA A 109 -7.99 -11.21 11.22
C ALA A 109 -8.52 -10.11 12.15
N ILE A 110 -7.66 -9.16 12.55
CA ILE A 110 -8.05 -7.99 13.34
C ILE A 110 -9.10 -7.16 12.60
N LEU A 111 -8.89 -6.93 11.29
CA LEU A 111 -9.86 -6.21 10.47
C LEU A 111 -11.20 -6.95 10.42
N MET A 112 -11.21 -8.28 10.22
CA MET A 112 -12.44 -9.07 10.18
C MET A 112 -13.19 -9.02 11.52
N VAL A 113 -12.48 -9.09 12.63
CA VAL A 113 -13.08 -8.94 13.97
C VAL A 113 -13.71 -7.56 14.12
N LEU A 114 -12.99 -6.50 13.75
CA LEU A 114 -13.50 -5.12 13.81
C LEU A 114 -14.78 -4.96 12.97
N LEU A 115 -14.75 -5.44 11.72
CA LEU A 115 -15.92 -5.37 10.84
C LEU A 115 -17.11 -6.17 11.41
N GLY A 116 -16.84 -7.30 12.04
CA GLY A 116 -17.84 -8.11 12.74
C GLY A 116 -18.47 -7.39 13.92
N VAL A 117 -17.66 -6.77 14.77
CA VAL A 117 -18.14 -5.97 15.91
C VAL A 117 -19.00 -4.78 15.43
N LEU A 118 -18.51 -4.02 14.45
CA LEU A 118 -19.27 -2.90 13.86
C LEU A 118 -20.61 -3.38 13.30
N ARG A 119 -20.64 -4.57 12.65
CA ARG A 119 -21.88 -5.16 12.16
C ARG A 119 -22.86 -5.51 13.27
N LEU A 120 -22.38 -6.10 14.39
CA LEU A 120 -23.23 -6.47 15.52
C LEU A 120 -23.80 -5.24 16.22
N GLU A 121 -23.01 -4.18 16.33
CA GLU A 121 -23.41 -2.88 16.90
C GLU A 121 -24.26 -2.02 15.93
N ASN A 122 -24.56 -2.55 14.73
CA ASN A 122 -25.27 -1.82 13.70
C ASN A 122 -24.62 -0.48 13.30
N LEU A 123 -23.29 -0.44 13.35
CA LEU A 123 -22.48 0.69 12.91
C LEU A 123 -21.98 0.48 11.48
N PRO A 124 -21.77 1.55 10.69
CA PRO A 124 -21.21 1.43 9.36
C PRO A 124 -19.87 0.72 9.36
N ASN A 125 -19.71 -0.28 8.48
CA ASN A 125 -18.49 -1.04 8.26
C ASN A 125 -18.09 -1.15 6.78
N CYS A 126 -18.87 -0.55 5.89
CA CYS A 126 -18.57 -0.37 4.48
C CYS A 126 -18.57 1.13 4.17
N PHE A 127 -17.38 1.73 4.12
CA PHE A 127 -17.21 3.18 4.01
C PHE A 127 -17.22 3.64 2.55
N ALA A 128 -17.97 4.69 2.25
CA ALA A 128 -18.05 5.30 0.93
C ALA A 128 -16.69 5.79 0.41
N SER A 129 -15.85 6.30 1.30
CA SER A 129 -14.48 6.76 0.98
C SER A 129 -13.56 5.65 0.47
N VAL A 130 -13.84 4.39 0.84
CA VAL A 130 -13.06 3.22 0.42
C VAL A 130 -13.69 2.52 -0.79
N THR A 131 -15.02 2.40 -0.77
CA THR A 131 -15.76 1.61 -1.76
C THR A 131 -16.20 2.39 -2.99
N GLY A 132 -16.18 3.73 -2.93
CA GLY A 132 -16.76 4.61 -3.95
C GLY A 132 -18.30 4.60 -3.95
N ALA A 133 -18.95 4.03 -2.93
CA ALA A 133 -20.40 4.05 -2.78
C ALA A 133 -20.91 5.46 -2.49
N LYS A 134 -22.23 5.67 -2.65
CA LYS A 134 -22.85 6.99 -2.38
C LYS A 134 -22.89 7.34 -0.89
N ARG A 135 -22.85 6.36 0.00
CA ARG A 135 -22.92 6.53 1.46
C ARG A 135 -22.31 5.33 2.18
N ASP A 136 -21.98 5.53 3.44
CA ASP A 136 -21.57 4.46 4.34
C ASP A 136 -22.74 3.51 4.61
N THR A 137 -22.47 2.22 4.70
CA THR A 137 -23.49 1.18 4.91
C THR A 137 -23.02 0.15 5.93
N VAL A 138 -24.00 -0.53 6.52
CA VAL A 138 -23.78 -1.69 7.38
C VAL A 138 -23.85 -2.94 6.52
N GLY A 139 -22.71 -3.57 6.25
CA GLY A 139 -22.59 -4.79 5.45
C GLY A 139 -22.52 -6.06 6.29
N GLY A 140 -22.70 -7.21 5.62
CA GLY A 140 -22.63 -8.52 6.25
C GLY A 140 -24.00 -9.08 6.69
N ALA A 141 -24.12 -10.41 6.66
CA ALA A 141 -25.28 -11.16 7.16
C ALA A 141 -24.98 -11.74 8.56
N VAL A 142 -25.97 -11.73 9.44
CA VAL A 142 -25.93 -12.40 10.73
C VAL A 142 -26.99 -13.48 10.72
N TYR A 143 -26.57 -14.73 10.85
CA TYR A 143 -27.47 -15.89 10.97
C TYR A 143 -27.63 -16.21 12.46
N ARG A 144 -28.89 -16.43 12.88
CA ARG A 144 -29.25 -16.81 14.24
C ARG A 144 -29.85 -18.21 14.21
#